data_c407236bac577d6c11637289a173160b
#
_entry.id   c407236bac577d6c11637289a173160b
#
_cell.length_a   1.000
_cell.length_b   1.000
_cell.length_c   1.000
_cell.angle_alpha   90.00
_cell.angle_beta   90.00
_cell.angle_gamma   90.00
#
_symmetry.space_group_name_H-M   'P 1'
#
loop_
_entity.id
_entity.type
_entity.pdbx_description
1 polymer ?
#
loop_
_entity_poly.entity_id
_entity_poly.type
_entity_poly.pdbx_seq_one_letter_code
_entity_poly.pdbx_strand_id
1 'polypeptide(L)'
;MRLSDWGAAAPTRAAAGSKVLAVAEAALITLGAAPASDCWVSWGDDPESRWVILAPTPAGLIHAHVRVNVPQEGPRAAGKLVRWSRVQLGEVAAEAQGEHRVVSATLEGTMLRGVDADADAIGAFLQVVLAAIDGRPLPVLVVPSAAADDAE
;
A
#
# COMPACT_ATOMS: atom_id res chain seq x y z
N MET A 1 2.06 -4.85 -2.94
CA MET A 1 2.07 -4.46 -4.38
C MET A 1 3.33 -3.66 -4.64
N ARG A 2 4.03 -3.95 -5.72
CA ARG A 2 5.21 -3.17 -6.10
C ARG A 2 4.80 -1.80 -6.65
N LEU A 3 5.66 -0.82 -6.43
CA LEU A 3 5.43 0.54 -6.90
C LEU A 3 5.13 0.62 -8.40
N SER A 4 5.78 -0.24 -9.20
CA SER A 4 5.59 -0.30 -10.65
C SER A 4 4.24 -0.89 -11.08
N ASP A 5 3.52 -1.59 -10.19
CA ASP A 5 2.34 -2.37 -10.55
C ASP A 5 1.01 -1.69 -10.13
N TRP A 6 1.08 -0.63 -9.35
CA TRP A 6 -0.11 -0.02 -8.78
C TRP A 6 -1.07 0.60 -9.82
N GLY A 7 -0.52 1.09 -10.93
CA GLY A 7 -1.34 1.68 -11.98
C GLY A 7 -2.35 0.70 -12.58
N ALA A 8 -1.97 -0.58 -12.67
CA ALA A 8 -2.86 -1.62 -13.17
C ALA A 8 -3.97 -1.98 -12.17
N ALA A 9 -3.75 -1.72 -10.88
CA ALA A 9 -4.72 -1.99 -9.81
C ALA A 9 -5.65 -0.81 -9.54
N ALA A 10 -5.44 0.34 -10.17
CA ALA A 10 -6.26 1.52 -9.95
C ALA A 10 -7.70 1.30 -10.42
N PRO A 11 -8.69 1.71 -9.61
CA PRO A 11 -10.09 1.49 -9.94
C PRO A 11 -10.61 2.38 -11.06
N THR A 12 -9.91 3.47 -11.37
CA THR A 12 -10.29 4.40 -12.43
C THR A 12 -9.08 4.83 -13.25
N ARG A 13 -9.31 5.25 -14.49
CA ARG A 13 -8.25 5.78 -15.34
C ARG A 13 -7.66 7.08 -14.79
N ALA A 14 -8.48 7.91 -14.17
CA ALA A 14 -8.03 9.16 -13.57
C ALA A 14 -7.01 8.90 -12.45
N ALA A 15 -7.26 7.92 -11.59
CA ALA A 15 -6.37 7.54 -10.51
C ALA A 15 -5.02 7.01 -11.01
N ALA A 16 -4.98 6.42 -12.20
CA ALA A 16 -3.80 5.81 -12.81
C ALA A 16 -3.19 6.64 -13.94
N GLY A 17 -3.60 7.89 -14.12
CA GLY A 17 -3.04 8.76 -15.15
C GLY A 17 -1.52 8.87 -15.04
N SER A 18 -0.83 8.98 -16.17
CA SER A 18 0.64 9.01 -16.22
C SER A 18 1.25 10.15 -15.39
N LYS A 19 0.61 11.31 -15.36
CA LYS A 19 1.04 12.44 -14.53
C LYS A 19 0.86 12.16 -13.04
N VAL A 20 -0.25 11.51 -12.67
CA VAL A 20 -0.54 11.12 -11.28
C VAL A 20 0.51 10.13 -10.78
N LEU A 21 0.79 9.09 -11.55
CA LEU A 21 1.78 8.08 -11.20
C LEU A 21 3.19 8.68 -11.11
N ALA A 22 3.57 9.56 -12.02
CA ALA A 22 4.87 10.21 -12.00
C ALA A 22 5.06 11.08 -10.75
N VAL A 23 4.04 11.84 -10.37
CA VAL A 23 4.08 12.70 -9.17
C VAL A 23 4.16 11.84 -7.90
N ALA A 24 3.36 10.79 -7.82
CA ALA A 24 3.36 9.88 -6.69
C ALA A 24 4.70 9.16 -6.55
N GLU A 25 5.24 8.64 -7.64
CA GLU A 25 6.54 7.98 -7.66
C GLU A 25 7.66 8.93 -7.21
N ALA A 26 7.67 10.17 -7.72
CA ALA A 26 8.66 11.17 -7.34
C ALA A 26 8.64 11.45 -5.83
N ALA A 27 7.46 11.57 -5.23
CA ALA A 27 7.31 11.78 -3.79
C ALA A 27 7.84 10.58 -2.99
N LEU A 28 7.51 9.37 -3.40
CA LEU A 28 7.94 8.15 -2.71
C LEU A 28 9.46 7.95 -2.78
N ILE A 29 10.06 8.15 -3.95
CA ILE A 29 11.51 8.05 -4.13
C ILE A 29 12.23 9.10 -3.29
N THR A 30 11.73 10.33 -3.27
CA THR A 30 12.28 11.39 -2.43
C THR A 30 12.24 11.03 -0.94
N LEU A 31 11.21 10.30 -0.51
CA LEU A 31 11.06 9.86 0.89
C LEU A 31 11.85 8.57 1.20
N GLY A 32 12.53 7.99 0.23
CA GLY A 32 13.41 6.84 0.46
C GLY A 32 12.93 5.52 -0.10
N ALA A 33 11.81 5.49 -0.85
CA ALA A 33 11.37 4.27 -1.50
C ALA A 33 12.27 3.91 -2.68
N ALA A 34 12.49 2.62 -2.88
CA ALA A 34 13.12 2.11 -4.09
C ALA A 34 12.04 1.68 -5.10
N PRO A 35 12.34 1.63 -6.41
CA PRO A 35 11.35 1.19 -7.41
C PRO A 35 10.79 -0.21 -7.15
N ALA A 36 11.59 -1.08 -6.53
CA ALA A 36 11.18 -2.43 -6.16
C ALA A 36 10.51 -2.52 -4.77
N SER A 37 10.33 -1.41 -4.07
CA SER A 37 9.68 -1.39 -2.76
C SER A 37 8.25 -1.87 -2.86
N ASP A 38 7.84 -2.65 -1.87
CA ASP A 38 6.44 -3.01 -1.72
C ASP A 38 5.65 -1.80 -1.20
N CYS A 39 4.38 -1.74 -1.51
CA CYS A 39 3.50 -0.69 -1.02
C CYS A 39 2.07 -1.19 -0.94
N TRP A 40 1.29 -0.52 -0.13
CA TRP A 40 -0.16 -0.67 -0.10
C TRP A 40 -0.81 0.63 -0.54
N VAL A 41 -1.73 0.54 -1.49
CA VAL A 41 -2.51 1.68 -1.95
C VAL A 41 -3.93 1.54 -1.41
N SER A 42 -4.36 2.53 -0.64
CA SER A 42 -5.74 2.65 -0.17
C SER A 42 -6.45 3.66 -1.07
N TRP A 43 -7.28 3.15 -1.97
CA TRP A 43 -7.97 3.97 -2.95
C TRP A 43 -9.09 4.82 -2.36
N GLY A 44 -9.63 4.43 -1.21
CA GLY A 44 -10.70 5.15 -0.53
C GLY A 44 -12.01 5.13 -1.30
N ASP A 45 -12.91 6.03 -0.93
CA ASP A 45 -14.26 6.12 -1.51
C ASP A 45 -14.29 6.95 -2.79
N ASP A 46 -13.32 7.83 -2.98
CA ASP A 46 -13.24 8.71 -4.15
C ASP A 46 -11.81 8.75 -4.72
N PRO A 47 -11.39 7.68 -5.41
CA PRO A 47 -10.04 7.58 -5.96
C PRO A 47 -9.76 8.56 -7.10
N GLU A 48 -10.77 9.19 -7.67
CA GLU A 48 -10.60 10.26 -8.66
C GLU A 48 -10.20 11.59 -8.03
N SER A 49 -10.42 11.75 -6.73
CA SER A 49 -10.03 12.95 -5.99
C SER A 49 -8.76 12.73 -5.18
N ARG A 50 -8.70 11.64 -4.42
CA ARG A 50 -7.59 11.39 -3.49
C ARG A 50 -7.46 9.92 -3.11
N TRP A 51 -6.24 9.52 -2.80
CA TRP A 51 -5.93 8.20 -2.27
C TRP A 51 -4.62 8.23 -1.46
N VAL A 52 -4.32 7.15 -0.78
CA VAL A 52 -3.21 7.06 0.16
C VAL A 52 -2.29 5.92 -0.21
N ILE A 53 -0.98 6.13 -0.05
CA ILE A 53 0.03 5.10 -0.21
C ILE A 53 0.77 4.89 1.11
N LEU A 54 0.95 3.63 1.47
CA LEU A 54 1.77 3.20 2.59
C LEU A 54 2.91 2.35 2.03
N ALA A 55 4.15 2.79 2.22
CA ALA A 55 5.31 2.12 1.65
C ALA A 55 6.37 1.86 2.73
N PRO A 56 6.62 0.59 3.09
CA PRO A 56 7.70 0.26 4.02
C PRO A 56 9.07 0.49 3.40
N THR A 57 9.96 1.13 4.16
CA THR A 57 11.38 1.28 3.82
C THR A 57 12.24 0.84 5.01
N PRO A 58 13.55 0.62 4.83
CA PRO A 58 14.42 0.31 5.96
C PRO A 58 14.41 1.38 7.06
N ALA A 59 14.18 2.64 6.71
CA ALA A 59 14.20 3.77 7.65
C ALA A 59 12.86 4.02 8.34
N GLY A 60 11.76 3.59 7.77
CA GLY A 60 10.43 3.84 8.30
C GLY A 60 9.32 3.55 7.29
N LEU A 61 8.11 3.89 7.67
CA LEU A 61 6.92 3.78 6.83
C LEU A 61 6.63 5.12 6.16
N ILE A 62 6.58 5.13 4.84
CA ILE A 62 6.10 6.29 4.09
C ILE A 62 4.58 6.31 4.14
N HIS A 63 4.02 7.45 4.52
CA HIS A 63 2.60 7.72 4.46
C HIS A 63 2.39 8.92 3.55
N ALA A 64 1.87 8.67 2.35
CA ALA A 64 1.71 9.68 1.32
C ALA A 64 0.25 9.80 0.89
N HIS A 65 -0.16 11.03 0.60
CA HIS A 65 -1.47 11.37 0.05
C HIS A 65 -1.30 11.84 -1.38
N VAL A 66 -2.15 11.33 -2.26
CA VAL A 66 -2.21 11.74 -3.66
C VAL A 66 -3.54 12.44 -3.92
N ARG A 67 -3.47 13.64 -4.48
CA ARG A 67 -4.63 14.37 -4.97
C ARG A 67 -4.59 14.39 -6.49
N VAL A 68 -5.65 13.91 -7.11
CA VAL A 68 -5.69 13.69 -8.56
C VAL A 68 -6.17 14.92 -9.30
N ASN A 69 -7.27 15.50 -8.86
CA ASN A 69 -7.92 16.64 -9.52
C ASN A 69 -7.78 17.90 -8.67
N VAL A 70 -6.56 18.45 -8.61
CA VAL A 70 -6.33 19.74 -7.94
C VAL A 70 -6.65 20.86 -8.92
N PRO A 71 -7.63 21.72 -8.63
CA PRO A 71 -7.99 22.82 -9.53
C PRO A 71 -6.78 23.70 -9.84
N GLN A 72 -6.51 23.94 -11.13
CA GLN A 72 -5.45 24.82 -11.65
C GLN A 72 -4.01 24.38 -11.41
N GLU A 73 -3.76 23.31 -10.65
CA GLU A 73 -2.39 22.90 -10.26
C GLU A 73 -1.99 21.52 -10.78
N GLY A 74 -2.95 20.73 -11.26
CA GLY A 74 -2.70 19.33 -11.64
C GLY A 74 -2.57 18.41 -10.43
N PRO A 75 -2.15 17.15 -10.61
CA PRO A 75 -2.03 16.19 -9.53
C PRO A 75 -0.91 16.57 -8.54
N ARG A 76 -1.09 16.21 -7.29
CA ARG A 76 -0.12 16.46 -6.23
C ARG A 76 0.01 15.24 -5.33
N ALA A 77 1.25 14.92 -5.00
CA ALA A 77 1.55 13.94 -3.96
C ALA A 77 2.36 14.58 -2.85
N ALA A 78 1.99 14.32 -1.62
CA ALA A 78 2.69 14.81 -0.44
C ALA A 78 2.67 13.72 0.64
N GLY A 79 3.73 13.57 1.38
CA GLY A 79 3.82 12.56 2.41
C GLY A 79 4.94 12.80 3.38
N LYS A 80 5.07 11.86 4.30
CA LYS A 80 6.09 11.88 5.34
C LYS A 80 6.64 10.48 5.56
N LEU A 81 7.87 10.42 6.05
CA LEU A 81 8.47 9.19 6.55
C LEU A 81 8.24 9.12 8.06
N VAL A 82 7.53 8.09 8.49
CA VAL A 82 7.31 7.80 9.92
C VAL A 82 8.34 6.77 10.35
N ARG A 83 9.20 7.11 11.30
CA ARG A 83 10.19 6.18 11.83
C ARG A 83 9.50 4.97 12.45
N TRP A 84 10.08 3.77 12.28
CA TRP A 84 9.47 2.54 12.76
C TRP A 84 9.12 2.56 14.24
N SER A 85 9.91 3.25 15.07
CA SER A 85 9.63 3.42 16.49
C SER A 85 8.37 4.25 16.79
N ARG A 86 7.84 4.96 15.81
CA ARG A 86 6.65 5.82 15.95
C ARG A 86 5.46 5.36 15.11
N VAL A 87 5.63 4.31 14.32
CA VAL A 87 4.54 3.78 13.51
C VAL A 87 3.44 3.22 14.42
N GLN A 88 2.21 3.64 14.18
CA GLN A 88 1.05 3.20 14.93
C GLN A 88 0.23 2.21 14.12
N LEU A 89 0.22 0.97 14.57
CA LEU A 89 -0.66 -0.07 14.08
C LEU A 89 -1.75 -0.26 15.13
N GLY A 90 -2.99 -0.02 14.73
CA GLY A 90 -4.16 -0.21 15.57
C GLY A 90 -4.61 -1.68 15.60
N GLU A 91 -5.86 -1.88 15.97
CA GLU A 91 -6.44 -3.21 16.03
C GLU A 91 -6.44 -3.89 14.66
N VAL A 92 -6.02 -5.15 14.64
CA VAL A 92 -6.15 -6.01 13.47
C VAL A 92 -7.30 -6.96 13.74
N ALA A 93 -8.30 -6.96 12.86
CA ALA A 93 -9.47 -7.80 12.99
C ALA A 93 -9.57 -8.77 11.81
N ALA A 94 -9.96 -10.00 12.10
CA ALA A 94 -10.29 -10.99 11.10
C ALA A 94 -11.70 -11.51 11.37
N GLU A 95 -12.55 -11.47 10.36
CA GLU A 95 -13.95 -11.83 10.49
C GLU A 95 -14.37 -12.79 9.37
N ALA A 96 -15.34 -13.62 9.68
CA ALA A 96 -16.05 -14.42 8.70
C ALA A 96 -17.39 -13.75 8.36
N GLN A 97 -17.60 -13.44 7.10
CA GLN A 97 -18.87 -12.91 6.59
C GLN A 97 -19.43 -13.87 5.53
N GLY A 98 -20.33 -14.76 5.95
CA GLY A 98 -20.77 -15.86 5.11
C GLY A 98 -19.60 -16.80 4.77
N GLU A 99 -19.32 -16.99 3.49
CA GLU A 99 -18.19 -17.80 3.01
C GLU A 99 -16.91 -16.98 2.81
N HIS A 100 -16.95 -15.67 3.09
CA HIS A 100 -15.85 -14.77 2.87
C HIS A 100 -15.06 -14.51 4.15
N ARG A 101 -13.74 -14.37 4.00
CA ARG A 101 -12.85 -13.89 5.05
C ARG A 101 -12.58 -12.42 4.84
N VAL A 102 -12.69 -11.64 5.91
CA VAL A 102 -12.41 -10.20 5.87
C VAL A 102 -11.32 -9.90 6.88
N VAL A 103 -10.28 -9.23 6.45
CA VAL A 103 -9.23 -8.71 7.33
C VAL A 103 -9.24 -7.19 7.25
N SER A 104 -9.16 -6.56 8.40
CA SER A 104 -9.07 -5.11 8.50
C SER A 104 -8.02 -4.70 9.53
N ALA A 105 -7.42 -3.56 9.31
CA ALA A 105 -6.44 -2.96 10.21
C ALA A 105 -6.40 -1.46 9.99
N THR A 106 -5.97 -0.72 11.00
CA THR A 106 -5.70 0.69 10.87
C THR A 106 -4.21 0.93 11.04
N LEU A 107 -3.56 1.46 10.02
CA LEU A 107 -2.13 1.76 10.01
C LEU A 107 -1.95 3.25 9.75
N GLU A 108 -1.33 3.95 10.69
CA GLU A 108 -1.16 5.41 10.62
C GLU A 108 -2.46 6.15 10.30
N GLY A 109 -3.56 5.75 10.92
CA GLY A 109 -4.88 6.35 10.70
C GLY A 109 -5.58 5.93 9.40
N THR A 110 -4.94 5.13 8.55
CA THR A 110 -5.52 4.65 7.31
C THR A 110 -6.12 3.26 7.52
N MET A 111 -7.39 3.11 7.17
CA MET A 111 -8.09 1.82 7.23
C MET A 111 -7.68 0.95 6.04
N LEU A 112 -7.16 -0.23 6.35
CA LEU A 112 -6.92 -1.30 5.39
C LEU A 112 -8.03 -2.32 5.56
N ARG A 113 -8.69 -2.69 4.47
CA ARG A 113 -9.73 -3.71 4.49
C ARG A 113 -9.68 -4.53 3.21
N GLY A 114 -9.71 -5.82 3.35
CA GLY A 114 -9.72 -6.73 2.21
C GLY A 114 -10.53 -7.97 2.47
N VAL A 115 -11.05 -8.54 1.38
CA VAL A 115 -11.89 -9.75 1.38
C VAL A 115 -11.14 -10.83 0.59
N ASP A 116 -11.11 -12.04 1.13
CA ASP A 116 -10.49 -13.23 0.50
C ASP A 116 -9.04 -12.98 0.06
N ALA A 117 -8.76 -12.91 -1.25
CA ALA A 117 -7.40 -12.67 -1.76
C ALA A 117 -6.81 -11.35 -1.28
N ASP A 118 -7.61 -10.30 -1.19
CA ASP A 118 -7.17 -9.01 -0.65
C ASP A 118 -6.90 -9.10 0.86
N ALA A 119 -7.64 -9.93 1.58
CA ALA A 119 -7.36 -10.19 2.99
C ALA A 119 -6.00 -10.86 3.16
N ASP A 120 -5.64 -11.80 2.31
CA ASP A 120 -4.32 -12.43 2.32
C ASP A 120 -3.21 -11.44 1.99
N ALA A 121 -3.45 -10.55 1.03
CA ALA A 121 -2.51 -9.48 0.67
C ALA A 121 -2.27 -8.50 1.82
N ILE A 122 -3.31 -8.11 2.53
CA ILE A 122 -3.20 -7.27 3.74
C ILE A 122 -2.39 -7.99 4.81
N GLY A 123 -2.67 -9.27 5.06
CA GLY A 123 -1.92 -10.07 6.02
C GLY A 123 -0.43 -10.10 5.71
N ALA A 124 -0.06 -10.34 4.46
CA ALA A 124 1.33 -10.34 4.01
C ALA A 124 1.98 -8.95 4.19
N PHE A 125 1.28 -7.88 3.84
CA PHE A 125 1.77 -6.51 4.01
C PHE A 125 1.99 -6.17 5.49
N LEU A 126 1.06 -6.53 6.37
CA LEU A 126 1.18 -6.30 7.80
C LEU A 126 2.33 -7.08 8.43
N GLN A 127 2.66 -8.26 7.92
CA GLN A 127 3.84 -9.00 8.37
C GLN A 127 5.14 -8.26 8.05
N VAL A 128 5.22 -7.62 6.90
CA VAL A 128 6.35 -6.75 6.54
C VAL A 128 6.46 -5.59 7.52
N VAL A 129 5.35 -4.93 7.81
CA VAL A 129 5.29 -3.80 8.76
C VAL A 129 5.72 -4.24 10.16
N LEU A 130 5.18 -5.36 10.64
CA LEU A 130 5.52 -5.88 11.97
C LEU A 130 6.99 -6.28 12.08
N ALA A 131 7.55 -6.91 11.05
CA ALA A 131 8.97 -7.25 11.01
C ALA A 131 9.84 -5.99 11.09
N ALA A 132 9.46 -4.94 10.37
CA ALA A 132 10.18 -3.67 10.39
C ALA A 132 10.09 -2.96 11.75
N ILE A 133 8.92 -2.98 12.39
CA ILE A 133 8.73 -2.42 13.73
C ILE A 133 9.64 -3.15 14.74
N ASP A 134 9.78 -4.46 14.60
CA ASP A 134 10.65 -5.27 15.46
C ASP A 134 12.15 -5.17 15.12
N GLY A 135 12.51 -4.38 14.11
CA GLY A 135 13.90 -4.23 13.67
C GLY A 135 14.45 -5.43 12.92
N ARG A 136 13.57 -6.32 12.42
CA ARG A 136 13.95 -7.46 11.59
C ARG A 136 14.10 -7.02 10.13
N PRO A 137 14.93 -7.71 9.31
CA PRO A 137 14.97 -7.43 7.88
C PRO A 137 13.57 -7.56 7.27
N LEU A 138 13.25 -6.70 6.29
CA LEU A 138 11.98 -6.79 5.57
C LEU A 138 11.93 -8.12 4.81
N PRO A 139 10.86 -8.93 5.02
CA PRO A 139 10.74 -10.18 4.29
C PRO A 139 10.54 -9.90 2.80
N VAL A 140 11.16 -10.71 1.96
CA VAL A 140 10.87 -10.73 0.53
C VAL A 140 9.55 -11.47 0.36
N LEU A 141 8.53 -10.78 -0.13
CA LEU A 141 7.27 -11.42 -0.45
C LEU A 141 7.47 -12.32 -1.67
N VAL A 142 7.58 -13.63 -1.42
CA VAL A 142 7.58 -14.62 -2.49
C VAL A 142 6.10 -14.83 -2.86
N VAL A 143 5.70 -14.29 -4.01
CA VAL A 143 4.40 -14.63 -4.59
C VAL A 143 4.52 -16.07 -5.08
N PRO A 144 3.67 -17.02 -4.60
CA PRO A 144 3.68 -18.36 -5.13
C PRO A 144 3.48 -18.30 -6.64
N SER A 145 4.42 -18.85 -7.38
CA SER A 145 4.31 -18.95 -8.82
C SER A 145 3.14 -19.89 -9.15
N ALA A 146 2.20 -19.46 -10.00
CA ALA A 146 1.11 -20.30 -10.50
C ALA A 146 1.63 -21.55 -11.25
N ALA A 147 2.91 -21.61 -11.59
CA ALA A 147 3.54 -22.77 -12.21
C ALA A 147 3.80 -23.93 -11.24
N ALA A 148 3.64 -23.74 -9.95
CA ALA A 148 3.84 -24.82 -8.98
C ALA A 148 2.65 -25.78 -8.86
N ASP A 149 1.46 -25.38 -9.31
CA ASP A 149 0.25 -26.19 -9.25
C ASP A 149 0.11 -27.17 -10.43
N ASP A 150 0.87 -26.99 -11.49
CA ASP A 150 0.83 -27.85 -12.67
C ASP A 150 1.85 -29.01 -12.62
N ALA A 151 2.55 -29.20 -11.51
CA ALA A 151 3.59 -30.22 -11.38
C ALA A 151 3.08 -31.57 -10.84
N GLU A 152 1.79 -31.75 -10.74
CA GLU A 152 1.13 -33.01 -10.45
C GLU A 152 0.38 -33.54 -11.69
#